data_87756641d510a6fe2cedf8ee70fcff05
#
_entry.id   87756641d510a6fe2cedf8ee70fcff05
#
_cell.length_a   1.000
_cell.length_b   1.000
_cell.length_c   1.000
_cell.angle_alpha   90.00
_cell.angle_beta   90.00
_cell.angle_gamma   90.00
#
_symmetry.space_group_name_H-M   'P 1'
#
loop_
_entity.id
_entity.type
_entity.pdbx_description
1 polymer ?
#
loop_
_entity_poly.entity_id
_entity_poly.type
_entity_poly.pdbx_seq_one_letter_code
_entity_poly.pdbx_strand_id
1 'polypeptide(L)'
;MSRFDNVFEYDSNLNGAGLKVGVVMCRFNLPVCEGLLSSCIAELKRLGVADADMTIATVPGALEAPLVLQSMAQSGSFDAL
;
A
#
# COMPACT_ATOMS: atom_id res chain seq x y z
N MET A 1 22.74 6.54 -8.20
CA MET A 1 24.07 5.87 -8.29
C MET A 1 23.88 4.39 -8.09
N SER A 2 24.49 3.58 -8.93
CA SER A 2 24.42 2.12 -8.78
C SER A 2 25.50 1.62 -7.81
N ARG A 3 25.15 0.56 -7.04
CA ARG A 3 26.10 -0.15 -6.16
C ARG A 3 27.07 -1.03 -6.94
N PHE A 4 26.78 -1.27 -8.19
CA PHE A 4 27.58 -2.11 -9.07
C PHE A 4 27.93 -1.33 -10.34
N ASP A 5 29.15 -1.46 -10.82
CA ASP A 5 29.59 -0.83 -12.06
C ASP A 5 28.79 -1.38 -13.24
N ASN A 6 28.37 -0.49 -14.13
CA ASN A 6 27.64 -0.82 -15.35
C ASN A 6 26.24 -1.43 -15.12
N VAL A 7 25.74 -1.40 -13.89
CA VAL A 7 24.40 -1.85 -13.57
C VAL A 7 23.58 -0.66 -13.13
N PHE A 8 22.46 -0.40 -13.81
CA PHE A 8 21.56 0.67 -13.44
C PHE A 8 20.80 0.30 -12.16
N GLU A 9 20.71 1.24 -11.25
CA GLU A 9 19.94 1.09 -10.02
C GLU A 9 19.16 2.37 -9.78
N TYR A 10 17.85 2.23 -9.51
CA TYR A 10 17.02 3.40 -9.18
C TYR A 10 17.46 4.01 -7.86
N ASP A 11 17.48 5.34 -7.83
CA ASP A 11 17.65 6.07 -6.58
C ASP A 11 16.40 5.90 -5.70
N SER A 12 16.59 5.99 -4.38
CA SER A 12 15.47 5.99 -3.45
C SER A 12 14.60 7.22 -3.70
N ASN A 13 13.30 7.00 -3.79
CA ASN A 13 12.34 8.07 -3.93
C ASN A 13 11.13 7.76 -3.04
N LEU A 14 10.98 8.54 -1.96
CA LEU A 14 9.90 8.40 -1.00
C LEU A 14 8.75 9.38 -1.25
N ASN A 15 8.68 9.97 -2.43
CA ASN A 15 7.60 10.87 -2.79
C ASN A 15 6.41 10.08 -3.34
N GLY A 16 5.31 10.05 -2.59
CA GLY A 16 4.08 9.34 -2.96
C GLY A 16 3.06 10.20 -3.69
N ALA A 17 3.39 11.45 -4.02
CA ALA A 17 2.43 12.34 -4.68
C ALA A 17 1.95 11.76 -6.01
N GLY A 18 0.64 11.71 -6.21
CA GLY A 18 0.02 11.19 -7.42
C GLY A 18 -0.10 9.68 -7.50
N LEU A 19 0.45 8.95 -6.54
CA LEU A 19 0.33 7.47 -6.51
C LEU A 19 -1.02 7.06 -5.94
N LYS A 20 -1.62 6.04 -6.55
CA LYS A 20 -2.87 5.43 -6.08
C LYS A 20 -2.54 4.15 -5.34
N VAL A 21 -2.91 4.09 -4.07
CA VAL A 21 -2.54 2.99 -3.18
C VAL A 21 -3.78 2.30 -2.65
N GLY A 22 -3.82 0.98 -2.78
CA GLY A 22 -4.84 0.14 -2.17
C GLY A 22 -4.31 -0.51 -0.92
N VAL A 23 -5.12 -0.55 0.12
CA VAL A 23 -4.77 -1.16 1.41
C VAL A 23 -5.83 -2.19 1.76
N VAL A 24 -5.39 -3.40 2.08
CA VAL A 24 -6.29 -4.46 2.57
C VAL A 24 -6.04 -4.67 4.05
N MET A 25 -7.10 -4.54 4.85
CA MET A 25 -7.05 -4.78 6.29
C MET A 25 -7.83 -6.04 6.64
N CYS A 26 -7.22 -6.91 7.43
CA CYS A 26 -7.90 -8.08 8.00
C CYS A 26 -8.67 -7.65 9.26
N ARG A 27 -9.93 -8.09 9.39
CA ARG A 27 -10.79 -7.74 10.53
C ARG A 27 -10.65 -8.71 11.70
N PHE A 28 -9.63 -9.51 11.69
CA PHE A 28 -9.30 -10.39 12.80
C PHE A 28 -8.40 -9.62 13.78
N ASN A 29 -8.69 -9.70 15.09
CA ASN A 29 -7.99 -8.93 16.12
C ASN A 29 -7.99 -7.43 15.81
N LEU A 30 -9.20 -6.84 15.83
CA LEU A 30 -9.41 -5.47 15.40
C LEU A 30 -8.53 -4.42 16.08
N PRO A 31 -8.30 -4.47 17.42
CA PRO A 31 -7.46 -3.44 18.02
C PRO A 31 -6.05 -3.35 17.41
N VAL A 32 -5.45 -4.50 17.08
CA VAL A 32 -4.13 -4.54 16.44
C VAL A 32 -4.21 -4.07 14.98
N CYS A 33 -5.16 -4.62 14.23
CA CYS A 33 -5.31 -4.29 12.81
C CYS A 33 -5.68 -2.82 12.59
N GLU A 34 -6.53 -2.25 13.46
CA GLU A 34 -6.87 -0.83 13.39
C GLU A 34 -5.65 0.05 13.68
N GLY A 35 -4.82 -0.34 14.63
CA GLY A 35 -3.57 0.36 14.92
C GLY A 35 -2.61 0.33 13.73
N LEU A 36 -2.48 -0.83 13.10
CA LEU A 36 -1.64 -0.98 11.91
C LEU A 36 -2.17 -0.14 10.75
N LEU A 37 -3.48 -0.13 10.54
CA LEU A 37 -4.11 0.66 9.49
C LEU A 37 -3.89 2.15 9.72
N SER A 38 -4.12 2.63 10.94
CA SER A 38 -3.92 4.05 11.28
C SER A 38 -2.48 4.49 11.00
N SER A 39 -1.51 3.68 11.39
CA SER A 39 -0.10 3.97 11.15
C SER A 39 0.25 3.95 9.66
N CYS A 40 -0.31 3.00 8.92
CA CYS A 40 -0.11 2.89 7.47
C CYS A 40 -0.64 4.14 6.75
N ILE A 41 -1.87 4.54 7.06
CA ILE A 41 -2.48 5.72 6.44
C ILE A 41 -1.72 7.00 6.79
N ALA A 42 -1.33 7.15 8.06
CA ALA A 42 -0.56 8.31 8.48
C ALA A 42 0.77 8.42 7.73
N GLU A 43 1.47 7.30 7.56
CA GLU A 43 2.75 7.28 6.85
C GLU A 43 2.57 7.58 5.36
N LEU A 44 1.54 7.02 4.73
CA LEU A 44 1.26 7.32 3.32
C LEU A 44 0.99 8.80 3.11
N LYS A 45 0.21 9.43 4.01
CA LYS A 45 -0.04 10.87 3.97
C LYS A 45 1.25 11.68 4.15
N ARG A 46 2.09 11.26 5.09
CA ARG A 46 3.39 11.92 5.31
C ARG A 46 4.26 11.88 4.07
N LEU A 47 4.17 10.81 3.29
CA LEU A 47 4.93 10.64 2.06
C LEU A 47 4.27 11.33 0.85
N GLY A 48 3.12 11.95 1.03
CA GLY A 48 2.47 12.76 0.01
C GLY A 48 1.31 12.11 -0.73
N VAL A 49 0.86 10.92 -0.33
CA VAL A 49 -0.31 10.29 -0.93
C VAL A 49 -1.56 11.03 -0.47
N ALA A 50 -2.38 11.47 -1.43
CA ALA A 50 -3.63 12.18 -1.12
C ALA A 50 -4.71 11.21 -0.63
N ASP A 51 -5.62 11.71 0.22
CA ASP A 51 -6.73 10.91 0.72
C ASP A 51 -7.55 10.28 -0.42
N ALA A 52 -7.80 11.04 -1.48
CA ALA A 52 -8.57 10.58 -2.63
C ALA A 52 -7.87 9.45 -3.42
N ASP A 53 -6.57 9.30 -3.24
CA ASP A 53 -5.76 8.28 -3.91
C ASP A 53 -5.55 7.03 -3.07
N MET A 54 -6.18 6.94 -1.91
CA MET A 54 -6.13 5.77 -1.05
C MET A 54 -7.47 5.05 -1.05
N THR A 55 -7.44 3.73 -1.17
CA THR A 55 -8.63 2.87 -1.10
C THR A 55 -8.38 1.79 -0.06
N ILE A 56 -9.31 1.60 0.85
CA ILE A 56 -9.24 0.58 1.90
C ILE A 56 -10.30 -0.47 1.62
N ALA A 57 -9.89 -1.73 1.59
CA ALA A 57 -10.78 -2.87 1.58
C ALA A 57 -10.54 -3.70 2.84
N THR A 58 -11.59 -4.22 3.45
CA THR A 58 -11.47 -5.07 4.62
C THR A 58 -11.91 -6.49 4.31
N VAL A 59 -11.24 -7.46 4.93
CA VAL A 59 -11.54 -8.88 4.77
C VAL A 59 -11.63 -9.55 6.14
N PRO A 60 -12.33 -10.69 6.26
CA PRO A 60 -12.49 -11.35 7.57
C PRO A 60 -11.18 -11.80 8.19
N GLY A 61 -10.23 -12.31 7.40
CA GLY A 61 -8.97 -12.82 7.91
C GLY A 61 -7.89 -12.84 6.87
N ALA A 62 -6.69 -13.25 7.28
CA ALA A 62 -5.50 -13.23 6.43
C ALA A 62 -5.61 -14.14 5.21
N LEU A 63 -6.39 -15.22 5.30
CA LEU A 63 -6.55 -16.16 4.19
C LEU A 63 -7.34 -15.58 3.02
N GLU A 64 -8.18 -14.57 3.28
CA GLU A 64 -8.97 -13.91 2.25
C GLU A 64 -8.22 -12.75 1.60
N ALA A 65 -7.17 -12.24 2.24
CA ALA A 65 -6.43 -11.09 1.75
C ALA A 65 -5.81 -11.30 0.36
N PRO A 66 -5.15 -12.45 0.06
CA PRO A 66 -4.54 -12.64 -1.27
C PRO A 66 -5.53 -12.53 -2.42
N LEU A 67 -6.75 -13.04 -2.26
CA LEU A 67 -7.77 -12.99 -3.31
C LEU A 67 -8.19 -11.54 -3.60
N VAL A 68 -8.41 -10.75 -2.55
CA VAL A 68 -8.78 -9.34 -2.71
C VAL A 68 -7.63 -8.55 -3.31
N LEU A 69 -6.41 -8.78 -2.84
CA LEU A 69 -5.21 -8.15 -3.39
C LEU A 69 -5.05 -8.47 -4.87
N GLN A 70 -5.30 -9.71 -5.27
CA GLN A 70 -5.23 -10.10 -6.67
C GLN A 70 -6.27 -9.35 -7.51
N SER A 71 -7.50 -9.25 -7.03
CA SER A 71 -8.55 -8.50 -7.73
C SER A 71 -8.19 -7.03 -7.87
N MET A 72 -7.65 -6.42 -6.83
CA MET A 72 -7.22 -5.03 -6.86
C MET A 72 -6.05 -4.83 -7.84
N ALA A 73 -5.09 -5.75 -7.84
CA ALA A 73 -3.96 -5.69 -8.77
C ALA A 73 -4.42 -5.81 -10.22
N GLN A 74 -5.37 -6.70 -10.50
CA GLN A 74 -5.88 -6.93 -11.85
C GLN A 74 -6.79 -5.80 -12.33
N SER A 75 -7.33 -4.99 -11.43
CA SER A 75 -8.20 -3.87 -11.79
C SER A 75 -7.49 -2.78 -12.59
N GLY A 76 -6.18 -2.67 -12.44
CA GLY A 76 -5.40 -1.61 -13.07
C GLY A 76 -5.57 -0.24 -12.44
N SER A 77 -6.25 -0.16 -11.29
CA SER A 77 -6.59 1.11 -10.64
C SER A 77 -5.58 1.58 -9.61
N PHE A 78 -4.59 0.74 -9.29
CA PHE A 78 -3.62 1.04 -8.22
C PHE A 78 -2.19 0.96 -8.72
N ASP A 79 -1.37 1.86 -8.22
CA ASP A 79 0.09 1.83 -8.46
C ASP A 79 0.79 0.92 -7.45
N ALA A 80 0.19 0.74 -6.26
CA ALA A 80 0.74 -0.12 -5.21
C ALA A 80 -0.39 -0.67 -4.33
N LEU A 81 -0.11 -1.80 -3.65
CA LEU A 81 -1.03 -2.46 -2.73
C LEU A 81 -0.31 -2.78 -1.43
#